data_6736dc6728536e1a1100e7b27b7664ce
#
_entry.id   6736dc6728536e1a1100e7b27b7664ce
#
_cell.length_a   1.000
_cell.length_b   1.000
_cell.length_c   1.000
_cell.angle_alpha   90.00
_cell.angle_beta   90.00
_cell.angle_gamma   90.00
#
_symmetry.space_group_name_H-M   'P 1'
#
loop_
_entity.id
_entity.type
_entity.pdbx_description
1 polymer ?
#
loop_
_entity_poly.entity_id
_entity_poly.type
_entity_poly.pdbx_seq_one_letter_code
_entity_poly.pdbx_strand_id
1 'polypeptide(L)'
;QCLARAQEHYSTLNEGAVYRFNWVFPSRSISKKKLGFADGPSRGAQKGFAELDEDDVDARLPGDLMDHPILLLPKEQRATLFSQLVEEGRLPSSHVIGEYFLEGDLSPRSRKIADALLSAYMGDFERLLMHVQVERFFFSRRYRCGLVTVEPQMHVDATIRQVTMDQGLQSLPPSLRHLSLFQPQGDLVDANRGLIEYNDLLKKPVDAYKYLLATCEKGTVSLPEAILHLDTVFVASSNEAHLNAFKEYPDFPSFKGRMALIKMPYIRDANLEAEIYEDQLQLQGLSKEVVPHSTYVLGLWAVL
;
A
#
# COMPACT_ATOMS: atom_id res chain seq x y z
N GLN A 1 -9.70 1.24 -16.89
CA GLN A 1 -10.27 2.49 -16.35
C GLN A 1 -10.18 2.57 -14.82
N CYS A 2 -10.56 1.55 -14.04
CA CYS A 2 -10.42 1.58 -12.57
C CYS A 2 -8.96 1.68 -12.13
N LEU A 3 -8.04 0.95 -12.78
CA LEU A 3 -6.61 1.03 -12.53
C LEU A 3 -6.02 2.40 -12.88
N ALA A 4 -6.42 2.96 -14.03
CA ALA A 4 -6.02 4.30 -14.43
C ALA A 4 -6.54 5.35 -13.45
N ARG A 5 -7.79 5.25 -12.99
CA ARG A 5 -8.34 6.15 -11.99
C ARG A 5 -7.70 6.00 -10.61
N ALA A 6 -7.36 4.79 -10.19
CA ALA A 6 -6.61 4.58 -8.96
C ALA A 6 -5.20 5.18 -9.08
N GLN A 7 -4.51 4.96 -10.20
CA GLN A 7 -3.24 5.62 -10.49
C GLN A 7 -3.39 7.14 -10.54
N GLU A 8 -4.43 7.66 -11.18
CA GLU A 8 -4.72 9.09 -11.28
C GLU A 8 -5.04 9.71 -9.92
N HIS A 9 -5.83 9.04 -9.09
CA HIS A 9 -6.14 9.49 -7.74
C HIS A 9 -4.88 9.59 -6.86
N TYR A 10 -3.97 8.64 -6.95
CA TYR A 10 -2.70 8.67 -6.24
C TYR A 10 -1.61 9.49 -6.96
N SER A 11 -1.71 9.71 -8.26
CA SER A 11 -0.75 10.50 -9.04
C SER A 11 -0.94 12.01 -8.90
N THR A 12 -2.17 12.47 -8.69
CA THR A 12 -2.44 13.90 -8.45
C THR A 12 -1.81 14.42 -7.17
N LEU A 13 -1.44 13.56 -6.23
CA LEU A 13 -0.82 13.97 -4.99
C LEU A 13 0.71 14.11 -5.06
N ASN A 14 1.41 13.37 -5.93
CA ASN A 14 2.87 13.46 -6.07
C ASN A 14 3.39 12.70 -7.30
N GLU A 15 2.92 13.00 -8.50
CA GLU A 15 3.41 12.36 -9.74
C GLU A 15 3.34 10.81 -9.73
N GLY A 16 2.35 10.23 -9.07
CA GLY A 16 2.15 8.78 -9.00
C GLY A 16 3.05 8.05 -8.01
N ALA A 17 3.75 8.77 -7.15
CA ALA A 17 4.56 8.16 -6.13
C ALA A 17 3.84 8.09 -4.80
N VAL A 18 3.91 6.94 -4.16
CA VAL A 18 3.43 6.73 -2.80
C VAL A 18 4.62 6.66 -1.87
N TYR A 19 4.53 7.33 -0.74
CA TYR A 19 5.60 7.32 0.25
C TYR A 19 5.38 6.25 1.29
N ARG A 20 6.47 5.55 1.65
CA ARG A 20 6.59 4.68 2.81
C ARG A 20 7.86 5.03 3.55
N PHE A 21 8.07 4.47 4.72
CA PHE A 21 9.34 4.63 5.41
C PHE A 21 9.92 3.28 5.83
N ASN A 22 11.24 3.29 5.98
CA ASN A 22 12.02 2.19 6.50
C ASN A 22 12.72 2.65 7.79
N TRP A 23 12.93 1.74 8.71
CA TRP A 23 13.77 1.97 9.87
C TRP A 23 15.22 1.69 9.52
N VAL A 24 16.12 2.64 9.84
CA VAL A 24 17.56 2.53 9.59
C VAL A 24 18.32 2.55 10.90
N PHE A 25 19.17 1.56 11.09
CA PHE A 25 20.00 1.43 12.28
C PHE A 25 21.47 1.56 11.89
N PRO A 26 22.17 2.61 12.34
CA PRO A 26 23.56 2.83 12.01
C PRO A 26 24.45 1.79 12.70
N SER A 27 25.63 1.53 12.10
CA SER A 27 26.63 0.65 12.68
C SER A 27 27.11 1.17 14.06
N ARG A 28 27.47 0.25 14.94
CA ARG A 28 27.90 0.60 16.31
C ARG A 28 29.13 1.51 16.36
N SER A 29 29.97 1.44 15.34
CA SER A 29 31.16 2.30 15.21
C SER A 29 30.78 3.76 15.01
N ILE A 30 29.74 4.03 14.22
CA ILE A 30 29.24 5.38 13.94
C ILE A 30 28.37 5.90 15.07
N SER A 31 27.53 5.05 15.65
CA SER A 31 26.72 5.41 16.79
C SER A 31 27.57 5.93 17.96
N LYS A 32 28.73 5.32 18.22
CA LYS A 32 29.66 5.81 19.22
C LYS A 32 30.37 7.12 18.86
N LYS A 33 30.67 7.35 17.58
CA LYS A 33 31.31 8.59 17.10
C LYS A 33 30.37 9.78 17.10
N LYS A 34 29.06 9.57 16.75
CA LYS A 34 28.06 10.65 16.73
C LYS A 34 27.37 10.90 18.07
N LEU A 35 27.45 9.96 19.03
CA LEU A 35 27.01 10.12 20.41
C LEU A 35 28.15 10.62 21.33
N GLY A 36 29.38 10.64 20.85
CA GLY A 36 30.51 11.25 21.58
C GLY A 36 30.36 12.76 21.59
N PHE A 37 30.33 13.35 22.77
CA PHE A 37 30.30 14.77 23.04
C PHE A 37 31.17 15.56 22.06
N ALA A 38 30.59 16.12 21.02
CA ALA A 38 31.18 17.21 20.27
C ALA A 38 30.75 18.49 20.98
N ASP A 39 31.59 19.03 21.82
CA ASP A 39 31.44 20.37 22.36
C ASP A 39 31.39 21.38 21.21
N GLY A 40 30.29 22.10 21.13
CA GLY A 40 30.18 23.28 20.31
C GLY A 40 28.79 23.45 19.67
N PRO A 41 28.20 24.65 19.66
CA PRO A 41 26.91 24.92 19.06
C PRO A 41 27.05 25.06 17.53
N SER A 42 27.25 23.97 16.83
CA SER A 42 27.05 23.97 15.38
C SER A 42 25.60 23.64 15.08
N ARG A 43 24.82 24.67 14.82
CA ARG A 43 23.50 24.65 14.17
C ARG A 43 23.63 24.17 12.70
N GLY A 44 24.29 23.04 12.47
CA GLY A 44 24.20 22.29 11.23
C GLY A 44 23.09 21.25 11.42
N ALA A 45 22.11 21.20 10.53
CA ALA A 45 21.08 20.18 10.51
C ALA A 45 21.75 18.81 10.71
N GLN A 46 21.45 18.13 11.81
CA GLN A 46 21.96 16.78 12.06
C GLN A 46 21.42 15.90 10.94
N LYS A 47 22.30 15.45 10.06
CA LYS A 47 21.92 14.52 8.99
C LYS A 47 21.39 13.23 9.60
N GLY A 48 20.19 12.82 9.18
CA GLY A 48 19.60 11.56 9.63
C GLY A 48 20.43 10.35 9.18
N PHE A 49 20.17 9.18 9.78
CA PHE A 49 20.84 7.93 9.40
C PHE A 49 20.40 7.43 8.01
N ALA A 50 19.35 8.02 7.44
CA ALA A 50 18.87 7.72 6.10
C ALA A 50 19.89 8.00 4.98
N GLU A 51 20.84 8.90 5.23
CA GLU A 51 21.88 9.33 4.27
C GLU A 51 23.22 8.57 4.45
N LEU A 52 23.26 7.56 5.34
CA LEU A 52 24.45 6.75 5.53
C LEU A 52 24.66 5.79 4.36
N ASP A 53 25.93 5.55 4.04
CA ASP A 53 26.32 4.53 3.08
C ASP A 53 25.95 3.12 3.60
N GLU A 54 25.79 2.15 2.68
CA GLU A 54 25.36 0.79 3.06
C GLU A 54 26.32 0.11 4.06
N ASP A 55 27.61 0.38 3.96
CA ASP A 55 28.65 -0.15 4.86
C ASP A 55 28.52 0.42 6.29
N ASP A 56 27.85 1.54 6.44
CA ASP A 56 27.64 2.24 7.70
C ASP A 56 26.30 1.91 8.37
N VAL A 57 25.50 1.06 7.77
CA VAL A 57 24.16 0.64 8.25
C VAL A 57 24.21 -0.81 8.70
N ASP A 58 23.92 -1.06 9.98
CA ASP A 58 23.81 -2.42 10.53
C ASP A 58 22.52 -3.11 10.12
N ALA A 59 21.41 -2.37 10.05
CA ALA A 59 20.11 -2.91 9.64
C ALA A 59 19.22 -1.86 8.98
N ARG A 60 18.51 -2.28 7.94
CA ARG A 60 17.43 -1.53 7.31
C ARG A 60 16.18 -2.40 7.33
N LEU A 61 15.17 -1.98 8.10
CA LEU A 61 13.92 -2.71 8.24
C LEU A 61 12.80 -1.99 7.51
N PRO A 62 12.25 -2.57 6.44
CA PRO A 62 11.11 -1.99 5.75
C PRO A 62 9.86 -2.00 6.65
N GLY A 63 9.00 -1.00 6.50
CA GLY A 63 7.68 -1.00 7.12
C GLY A 63 6.82 -2.12 6.53
N ASP A 64 6.19 -2.93 7.38
CA ASP A 64 5.47 -4.14 6.98
C ASP A 64 4.24 -3.87 6.11
N LEU A 65 3.53 -2.78 6.42
CA LEU A 65 2.31 -2.37 5.75
C LEU A 65 2.51 -1.14 4.87
N MET A 66 3.73 -0.88 4.42
CA MET A 66 4.07 0.31 3.65
C MET A 66 3.64 1.60 4.38
N ASP A 67 3.85 1.65 5.69
CA ASP A 67 3.42 2.75 6.55
C ASP A 67 3.87 4.11 6.00
N HIS A 68 2.92 5.06 5.94
CA HIS A 68 3.25 6.42 5.56
C HIS A 68 3.98 7.15 6.70
N PRO A 69 5.00 7.98 6.42
CA PRO A 69 5.76 8.69 7.46
C PRO A 69 4.90 9.53 8.40
N ILE A 70 3.76 10.04 7.93
CA ILE A 70 2.84 10.84 8.74
C ILE A 70 2.27 10.07 9.94
N LEU A 71 2.21 8.74 9.84
CA LEU A 71 1.69 7.89 10.92
C LEU A 71 2.60 7.89 12.16
N LEU A 72 3.82 8.39 12.04
CA LEU A 72 4.72 8.61 13.17
C LEU A 72 4.26 9.79 14.04
N LEU A 73 3.53 10.75 13.47
CA LEU A 73 2.99 11.88 14.23
C LEU A 73 1.78 11.45 15.06
N PRO A 74 1.59 12.03 16.27
CA PRO A 74 0.36 11.88 17.02
C PRO A 74 -0.86 12.35 16.22
N LYS A 75 -2.01 11.67 16.38
CA LYS A 75 -3.23 11.93 15.58
C LYS A 75 -3.67 13.40 15.65
N GLU A 76 -3.60 13.99 16.84
CA GLU A 76 -3.99 15.39 17.06
C GLU A 76 -3.14 16.38 16.26
N GLN A 77 -1.86 16.07 16.06
CA GLN A 77 -0.92 16.90 15.30
C GLN A 77 -1.11 16.78 13.79
N ARG A 78 -1.63 15.63 13.31
CA ARG A 78 -1.83 15.40 11.87
C ARG A 78 -2.90 16.34 11.31
N ALA A 79 -4.04 16.49 12.00
CA ALA A 79 -5.10 17.38 11.59
C ALA A 79 -4.60 18.84 11.51
N THR A 80 -3.84 19.27 12.52
CA THR A 80 -3.23 20.61 12.56
C THR A 80 -2.26 20.81 11.40
N LEU A 81 -1.39 19.82 11.12
CA LEU A 81 -0.46 19.88 9.99
C LEU A 81 -1.19 20.03 8.64
N PHE A 82 -2.25 19.26 8.42
CA PHE A 82 -3.01 19.36 7.17
C PHE A 82 -3.71 20.72 7.04
N SER A 83 -4.27 21.25 8.12
CA SER A 83 -4.86 22.61 8.12
C SER A 83 -3.81 23.66 7.75
N GLN A 84 -2.62 23.59 8.31
CA GLN A 84 -1.51 24.48 7.97
C GLN A 84 -1.10 24.37 6.48
N LEU A 85 -1.02 23.15 5.94
CA LEU A 85 -0.68 22.94 4.54
C LEU A 85 -1.73 23.52 3.57
N VAL A 86 -3.00 23.50 3.97
CA VAL A 86 -4.08 24.14 3.21
C VAL A 86 -3.97 25.67 3.30
N GLU A 87 -3.74 26.22 4.49
CA GLU A 87 -3.56 27.65 4.71
C GLU A 87 -2.34 28.21 3.95
N GLU A 88 -1.25 27.46 3.89
CA GLU A 88 -0.04 27.80 3.12
C GLU A 88 -0.23 27.66 1.60
N GLY A 89 -1.39 27.20 1.14
CA GLY A 89 -1.67 26.95 -0.29
C GLY A 89 -0.89 25.76 -0.90
N ARG A 90 -0.31 24.91 -0.05
CA ARG A 90 0.42 23.69 -0.48
C ARG A 90 -0.52 22.52 -0.78
N LEU A 91 -1.72 22.54 -0.23
CA LEU A 91 -2.80 21.64 -0.55
C LEU A 91 -4.03 22.44 -0.99
N PRO A 92 -4.76 21.98 -2.04
CA PRO A 92 -6.02 22.59 -2.41
C PRO A 92 -7.04 22.51 -1.27
N SER A 93 -7.82 23.56 -1.04
CA SER A 93 -8.88 23.57 -0.03
C SER A 93 -9.98 22.52 -0.28
N SER A 94 -10.14 22.10 -1.53
CA SER A 94 -11.08 21.04 -1.94
C SER A 94 -10.52 19.63 -1.74
N HIS A 95 -9.26 19.47 -1.28
CA HIS A 95 -8.64 18.17 -1.11
C HIS A 95 -9.24 17.44 0.09
N VAL A 96 -9.81 16.26 -0.16
CA VAL A 96 -10.32 15.40 0.90
C VAL A 96 -9.17 14.53 1.41
N ILE A 97 -8.81 14.76 2.67
CA ILE A 97 -7.75 13.97 3.31
C ILE A 97 -8.35 12.62 3.70
N GLY A 98 -7.74 11.53 3.23
CA GLY A 98 -8.19 10.18 3.56
C GLY A 98 -8.09 9.88 5.06
N GLU A 99 -9.06 9.12 5.58
CA GLU A 99 -9.13 8.70 6.98
C GLU A 99 -7.84 7.99 7.45
N TYR A 100 -7.20 7.24 6.57
CA TYR A 100 -5.91 6.59 6.83
C TYR A 100 -4.84 7.57 7.34
N PHE A 101 -4.77 8.76 6.78
CA PHE A 101 -3.76 9.75 7.20
C PHE A 101 -4.10 10.41 8.53
N LEU A 102 -5.38 10.58 8.82
CA LEU A 102 -5.84 11.21 10.05
C LEU A 102 -5.88 10.23 11.23
N GLU A 103 -6.53 9.09 11.02
CA GLU A 103 -6.85 8.13 12.08
C GLU A 103 -6.04 6.83 12.00
N GLY A 104 -5.32 6.58 10.90
CA GLY A 104 -4.51 5.37 10.73
C GLY A 104 -3.45 5.21 11.82
N ASP A 105 -3.10 3.97 12.11
CA ASP A 105 -2.07 3.60 13.08
C ASP A 105 -0.88 2.95 12.37
N LEU A 106 0.29 3.03 12.99
CA LEU A 106 1.48 2.30 12.56
C LEU A 106 1.21 0.79 12.59
N SER A 107 1.80 0.07 11.66
CA SER A 107 1.83 -1.39 11.71
C SER A 107 2.39 -1.88 13.05
N PRO A 108 1.99 -3.06 13.53
CA PRO A 108 2.35 -3.54 14.86
C PRO A 108 3.86 -3.57 15.12
N ARG A 109 4.66 -3.93 14.10
CA ARG A 109 6.12 -3.92 14.21
C ARG A 109 6.67 -2.51 14.25
N SER A 110 6.24 -1.64 13.35
CA SER A 110 6.68 -0.24 13.33
C SER A 110 6.33 0.48 14.64
N ARG A 111 5.16 0.20 15.22
CA ARG A 111 4.76 0.72 16.53
C ARG A 111 5.73 0.27 17.63
N LYS A 112 6.03 -1.02 17.72
CA LYS A 112 6.95 -1.56 18.72
C LYS A 112 8.35 -0.94 18.60
N ILE A 113 8.84 -0.76 17.37
CA ILE A 113 10.13 -0.12 17.12
C ILE A 113 10.09 1.35 17.55
N ALA A 114 9.05 2.10 17.19
CA ALA A 114 8.89 3.49 17.58
C ALA A 114 8.85 3.66 19.09
N ASP A 115 8.05 2.85 19.81
CA ASP A 115 7.94 2.89 21.26
C ASP A 115 9.26 2.56 21.95
N ALA A 116 9.99 1.57 21.45
CA ALA A 116 11.31 1.20 21.98
C ALA A 116 12.35 2.30 21.75
N LEU A 117 12.35 2.95 20.57
CA LEU A 117 13.26 4.07 20.30
C LEU A 117 12.91 5.29 21.16
N LEU A 118 11.62 5.64 21.28
CA LEU A 118 11.18 6.74 22.15
C LEU A 118 11.58 6.49 23.60
N SER A 119 11.40 5.27 24.09
CA SER A 119 11.83 4.89 25.43
C SER A 119 13.35 5.02 25.60
N ALA A 120 14.12 4.55 24.60
CA ALA A 120 15.60 4.64 24.64
C ALA A 120 16.10 6.09 24.59
N TYR A 121 15.38 6.97 23.91
CA TYR A 121 15.71 8.39 23.78
C TYR A 121 14.96 9.30 24.76
N MET A 122 14.35 8.74 25.81
CA MET A 122 13.62 9.49 26.84
C MET A 122 12.53 10.42 26.27
N GLY A 123 11.86 9.99 25.21
CA GLY A 123 10.80 10.75 24.56
C GLY A 123 11.27 11.75 23.50
N ASP A 124 12.56 11.79 23.17
CA ASP A 124 13.09 12.69 22.13
C ASP A 124 12.67 12.19 20.75
N PHE A 125 11.66 12.85 20.19
CA PHE A 125 11.08 12.51 18.90
C PHE A 125 12.02 12.85 17.72
N GLU A 126 12.84 13.89 17.83
CA GLU A 126 13.78 14.24 16.76
C GLU A 126 14.82 13.14 16.57
N ARG A 127 15.30 12.54 17.65
CA ARG A 127 16.21 11.39 17.59
C ARG A 127 15.54 10.15 17.00
N LEU A 128 14.26 9.93 17.27
CA LEU A 128 13.52 8.86 16.60
C LEU A 128 13.48 9.10 15.10
N LEU A 129 13.18 10.32 14.65
CA LEU A 129 13.13 10.64 13.21
C LEU A 129 14.48 10.46 12.50
N MET A 130 15.61 10.51 13.19
CA MET A 130 16.91 10.19 12.58
C MET A 130 16.99 8.76 12.05
N HIS A 131 16.20 7.81 12.61
CA HIS A 131 16.11 6.43 12.18
C HIS A 131 15.13 6.21 11.01
N VAL A 132 14.43 7.24 10.56
CA VAL A 132 13.40 7.14 9.53
C VAL A 132 13.97 7.49 8.18
N GLN A 133 13.94 6.53 7.25
CA GLN A 133 14.23 6.75 5.84
C GLN A 133 12.93 6.74 5.05
N VAL A 134 12.58 7.86 4.45
CA VAL A 134 11.41 7.97 3.58
C VAL A 134 11.78 7.48 2.20
N GLU A 135 10.99 6.60 1.65
CA GLU A 135 11.17 6.00 0.34
C GLU A 135 9.91 6.20 -0.51
N ARG A 136 10.10 6.45 -1.80
CA ARG A 136 9.03 6.46 -2.79
C ARG A 136 8.91 5.07 -3.37
N PHE A 137 7.68 4.57 -3.52
CA PHE A 137 7.42 3.36 -4.27
C PHE A 137 6.36 3.60 -5.35
N PHE A 138 6.44 2.80 -6.41
CA PHE A 138 5.50 2.88 -7.52
C PHE A 138 4.66 1.62 -7.56
N PHE A 139 3.40 1.77 -7.97
CA PHE A 139 2.53 0.63 -8.18
C PHE A 139 3.08 -0.26 -9.29
N SER A 140 3.19 -1.54 -9.00
CA SER A 140 3.68 -2.52 -9.96
C SER A 140 2.91 -3.83 -9.86
N ARG A 141 2.15 -4.14 -10.91
CA ARG A 141 1.49 -5.45 -11.05
C ARG A 141 2.50 -6.58 -11.15
N ARG A 142 3.61 -6.35 -11.86
CA ARG A 142 4.68 -7.34 -12.04
C ARG A 142 5.36 -7.73 -10.74
N TYR A 143 5.61 -6.76 -9.88
CA TYR A 143 6.30 -6.95 -8.60
C TYR A 143 5.33 -7.03 -7.41
N ARG A 144 4.02 -7.04 -7.69
CA ARG A 144 2.96 -7.12 -6.68
C ARG A 144 3.14 -6.06 -5.58
N CYS A 145 3.49 -4.86 -5.95
CA CYS A 145 3.72 -3.76 -5.04
C CYS A 145 2.58 -2.74 -5.16
N GLY A 146 1.70 -2.70 -4.17
CA GLY A 146 0.51 -1.85 -4.17
C GLY A 146 -0.51 -2.18 -5.26
N LEU A 147 -0.29 -3.23 -6.07
CA LEU A 147 -1.18 -3.64 -7.14
C LEU A 147 -1.12 -5.17 -7.28
N VAL A 148 -2.18 -5.85 -6.84
CA VAL A 148 -2.23 -7.31 -6.79
C VAL A 148 -3.47 -7.82 -7.51
N THR A 149 -3.27 -8.73 -8.45
CA THR A 149 -4.36 -9.48 -9.10
C THR A 149 -4.40 -10.90 -8.54
N VAL A 150 -5.56 -11.32 -8.11
CA VAL A 150 -5.82 -12.65 -7.55
C VAL A 150 -6.69 -13.43 -8.51
N GLU A 151 -6.12 -14.51 -9.06
CA GLU A 151 -6.83 -15.42 -9.96
C GLU A 151 -7.71 -16.42 -9.17
N PRO A 152 -8.76 -17.01 -9.79
CA PRO A 152 -9.68 -17.92 -9.10
C PRO A 152 -9.01 -19.12 -8.42
N GLN A 153 -7.92 -19.63 -9.00
CA GLN A 153 -7.17 -20.75 -8.47
C GLN A 153 -6.22 -20.39 -7.33
N MET A 154 -5.95 -19.11 -7.11
CA MET A 154 -5.05 -18.66 -6.07
C MET A 154 -5.76 -18.60 -4.71
N HIS A 155 -5.08 -19.00 -3.66
CA HIS A 155 -5.48 -18.72 -2.30
C HIS A 155 -4.97 -17.34 -1.91
N VAL A 156 -5.85 -16.52 -1.35
CA VAL A 156 -5.47 -15.21 -0.83
C VAL A 156 -5.19 -15.40 0.64
N ASP A 157 -3.95 -15.19 1.02
CA ASP A 157 -3.54 -15.33 2.40
C ASP A 157 -2.97 -14.01 2.91
N ALA A 158 -3.41 -13.63 4.10
CA ALA A 158 -2.63 -12.78 4.97
C ALA A 158 -2.15 -13.69 6.11
N THR A 159 -0.85 -13.78 6.26
CA THR A 159 -0.23 -14.57 7.31
C THR A 159 0.76 -13.72 8.07
N ILE A 160 1.04 -14.09 9.30
CA ILE A 160 2.11 -13.49 10.08
C ILE A 160 3.23 -14.52 10.22
N ARG A 161 4.41 -14.11 9.81
CA ARG A 161 5.63 -14.87 10.04
C ARG A 161 6.41 -14.25 11.19
N GLN A 162 6.80 -15.08 12.14
CA GLN A 162 7.78 -14.65 13.13
C GLN A 162 9.14 -14.51 12.44
N VAL A 163 9.72 -13.32 12.50
CA VAL A 163 11.08 -13.10 12.01
C VAL A 163 12.03 -13.63 13.07
N THR A 164 12.49 -14.87 12.89
CA THR A 164 13.47 -15.50 13.75
C THR A 164 14.86 -15.35 13.14
N MET A 165 15.80 -14.84 13.91
CA MET A 165 17.25 -14.91 13.67
C MET A 165 17.74 -14.57 12.25
N ASP A 166 17.25 -13.49 11.67
CA ASP A 166 17.93 -12.88 10.53
C ASP A 166 19.20 -12.15 11.05
N GLN A 167 20.29 -12.19 10.28
CA GLN A 167 21.54 -11.51 10.66
C GLN A 167 21.29 -10.02 10.94
N GLY A 168 20.30 -9.41 10.24
CA GLY A 168 19.85 -8.06 10.50
C GLY A 168 19.27 -7.81 11.90
N LEU A 169 18.68 -8.82 12.56
CA LEU A 169 18.18 -8.69 13.94
C LEU A 169 19.29 -8.71 14.98
N GLN A 170 20.41 -9.36 14.70
CA GLN A 170 21.57 -9.36 15.60
C GLN A 170 22.25 -8.00 15.67
N SER A 171 22.15 -7.22 14.61
CA SER A 171 22.69 -5.86 14.54
C SER A 171 21.85 -4.82 15.25
N LEU A 172 20.57 -5.14 15.59
CA LEU A 172 19.69 -4.23 16.31
C LEU A 172 20.23 -3.85 17.70
N PRO A 173 19.88 -2.64 18.19
CA PRO A 173 20.13 -2.25 19.56
C PRO A 173 19.61 -3.29 20.57
N PRO A 174 20.28 -3.48 21.71
CA PRO A 174 19.88 -4.50 22.69
C PRO A 174 18.41 -4.39 23.13
N SER A 175 17.88 -3.18 23.19
CA SER A 175 16.47 -2.90 23.52
C SER A 175 15.47 -3.45 22.49
N LEU A 176 15.90 -3.65 21.25
CA LEU A 176 15.05 -4.17 20.18
C LEU A 176 15.23 -5.67 19.92
N ARG A 177 16.34 -6.28 20.40
CA ARG A 177 16.60 -7.72 20.19
C ARG A 177 15.63 -8.64 20.92
N HIS A 178 15.01 -8.16 21.99
CA HIS A 178 14.03 -8.93 22.77
C HIS A 178 12.60 -8.79 22.21
N LEU A 179 12.39 -7.94 21.21
CA LEU A 179 11.08 -7.81 20.58
C LEU A 179 10.84 -9.01 19.67
N SER A 180 9.75 -9.72 19.94
CA SER A 180 9.23 -10.69 18.98
C SER A 180 8.69 -9.91 17.79
N LEU A 181 9.46 -9.87 16.71
CA LEU A 181 9.07 -9.17 15.50
C LEU A 181 8.29 -10.15 14.62
N PHE A 182 7.01 -9.82 14.40
CA PHE A 182 6.14 -10.52 13.47
C PHE A 182 6.06 -9.71 12.19
N GLN A 183 6.20 -10.36 11.06
CA GLN A 183 6.07 -9.74 9.77
C GLN A 183 4.83 -10.27 9.06
N PRO A 184 3.83 -9.41 8.77
CA PRO A 184 2.71 -9.80 7.93
C PRO A 184 3.19 -10.01 6.49
N GLN A 185 2.61 -10.99 5.82
CA GLN A 185 2.88 -11.36 4.44
C GLN A 185 1.59 -11.76 3.74
N GLY A 186 1.57 -11.70 2.43
CA GLY A 186 0.47 -12.19 1.60
C GLY A 186 -0.13 -11.12 0.69
N ASP A 187 -1.06 -11.53 -0.14
CA ASP A 187 -1.64 -10.71 -1.21
C ASP A 187 -2.29 -9.43 -0.70
N LEU A 188 -2.94 -9.49 0.46
CA LEU A 188 -3.57 -8.32 1.08
C LEU A 188 -2.54 -7.32 1.60
N VAL A 189 -1.39 -7.81 2.08
CA VAL A 189 -0.29 -6.97 2.55
C VAL A 189 0.41 -6.31 1.37
N ASP A 190 0.68 -7.07 0.30
CA ASP A 190 1.32 -6.58 -0.92
C ASP A 190 0.46 -5.55 -1.67
N ALA A 191 -0.88 -5.66 -1.55
CA ALA A 191 -1.84 -4.72 -2.12
C ALA A 191 -2.07 -3.49 -1.25
N ASN A 192 -1.55 -3.46 -0.02
CA ASN A 192 -1.83 -2.37 0.90
C ASN A 192 -1.38 -1.02 0.33
N ARG A 193 -2.16 0.02 0.63
CA ARG A 193 -2.04 1.39 0.09
C ARG A 193 -2.15 1.48 -1.44
N GLY A 194 -2.87 0.54 -2.04
CA GLY A 194 -3.09 0.43 -3.46
C GLY A 194 -4.39 -0.29 -3.79
N LEU A 195 -4.32 -1.25 -4.71
CA LEU A 195 -5.49 -1.94 -5.23
C LEU A 195 -5.28 -3.45 -5.26
N ILE A 196 -6.31 -4.17 -4.81
CA ILE A 196 -6.42 -5.61 -5.02
C ILE A 196 -7.58 -5.92 -5.96
N GLU A 197 -7.30 -6.70 -7.00
CA GLU A 197 -8.25 -7.14 -8.01
C GLU A 197 -8.48 -8.65 -7.90
N TYR A 198 -9.73 -9.06 -7.72
CA TYR A 198 -10.12 -10.46 -7.74
C TYR A 198 -10.77 -10.80 -9.06
N ASN A 199 -10.13 -11.66 -9.83
CA ASN A 199 -10.73 -12.19 -11.04
C ASN A 199 -11.68 -13.33 -10.68
N ASP A 200 -12.90 -13.25 -11.20
CA ASP A 200 -13.94 -14.28 -11.00
C ASP A 200 -14.11 -14.72 -9.52
N LEU A 201 -14.21 -13.75 -8.62
CA LEU A 201 -14.28 -13.97 -7.16
C LEU A 201 -15.28 -15.05 -6.76
N LEU A 202 -16.48 -15.03 -7.37
CA LEU A 202 -17.57 -15.93 -7.02
C LEU A 202 -17.41 -17.36 -7.57
N LYS A 203 -16.31 -17.67 -8.25
CA LYS A 203 -15.93 -19.06 -8.56
C LYS A 203 -15.35 -19.79 -7.35
N LYS A 204 -14.92 -19.04 -6.32
CA LYS A 204 -14.43 -19.60 -5.06
C LYS A 204 -15.58 -19.93 -4.13
N PRO A 205 -15.42 -20.90 -3.22
CA PRO A 205 -16.38 -21.12 -2.15
C PRO A 205 -16.48 -19.89 -1.25
N VAL A 206 -17.65 -19.62 -0.69
CA VAL A 206 -17.92 -18.42 0.13
C VAL A 206 -16.94 -18.28 1.29
N ASP A 207 -16.59 -19.38 1.93
CA ASP A 207 -15.64 -19.37 3.06
C ASP A 207 -14.25 -18.82 2.69
N ALA A 208 -13.84 -18.98 1.43
CA ALA A 208 -12.54 -18.49 0.95
C ALA A 208 -12.43 -16.95 0.86
N TYR A 209 -13.57 -16.25 0.86
CA TYR A 209 -13.59 -14.78 0.79
C TYR A 209 -14.46 -14.12 1.86
N LYS A 210 -14.89 -14.89 2.86
CA LYS A 210 -15.72 -14.37 3.97
C LYS A 210 -15.03 -13.28 4.80
N TYR A 211 -13.69 -13.29 4.85
CA TYR A 211 -12.91 -12.24 5.49
C TYR A 211 -13.13 -10.85 4.86
N LEU A 212 -13.52 -10.79 3.57
CA LEU A 212 -13.80 -9.54 2.88
C LEU A 212 -14.95 -8.74 3.52
N LEU A 213 -15.85 -9.39 4.26
CA LEU A 213 -16.91 -8.69 5.00
C LEU A 213 -16.31 -7.67 5.99
N ALA A 214 -15.25 -8.06 6.71
CA ALA A 214 -14.57 -7.16 7.63
C ALA A 214 -13.64 -6.19 6.89
N THR A 215 -12.94 -6.69 5.88
CA THR A 215 -11.98 -5.88 5.11
C THR A 215 -12.67 -4.76 4.33
N CYS A 216 -13.82 -5.03 3.70
CA CYS A 216 -14.56 -4.01 2.96
C CYS A 216 -15.26 -2.98 3.86
N GLU A 217 -15.63 -3.36 5.09
CA GLU A 217 -16.33 -2.47 6.01
C GLU A 217 -15.38 -1.63 6.87
N LYS A 218 -14.33 -2.27 7.38
CA LYS A 218 -13.45 -1.67 8.41
C LYS A 218 -12.01 -1.50 7.95
N GLY A 219 -11.66 -1.95 6.74
CA GLY A 219 -10.27 -1.99 6.30
C GLY A 219 -9.38 -2.89 7.17
N THR A 220 -9.94 -3.93 7.81
CA THR A 220 -9.19 -4.76 8.76
C THR A 220 -9.18 -6.23 8.38
N VAL A 221 -8.07 -6.89 8.69
CA VAL A 221 -7.94 -8.35 8.65
C VAL A 221 -7.48 -8.84 10.01
N SER A 222 -8.26 -9.75 10.60
CA SER A 222 -7.91 -10.35 11.88
C SER A 222 -7.06 -11.60 11.66
N LEU A 223 -5.87 -11.61 12.23
CA LEU A 223 -4.96 -12.74 12.28
C LEU A 223 -4.82 -13.20 13.74
N PRO A 224 -4.35 -14.42 14.00
CA PRO A 224 -4.25 -14.92 15.38
C PRO A 224 -3.41 -14.03 16.31
N GLU A 225 -2.35 -13.41 15.75
CA GLU A 225 -1.38 -12.64 16.52
C GLU A 225 -1.66 -11.13 16.51
N ALA A 226 -2.42 -10.62 15.53
CA ALA A 226 -2.68 -9.19 15.39
C ALA A 226 -3.85 -8.89 14.44
N ILE A 227 -4.40 -7.69 14.59
CA ILE A 227 -5.32 -7.11 13.62
C ILE A 227 -4.50 -6.19 12.73
N LEU A 228 -4.57 -6.43 11.41
CA LEU A 228 -3.94 -5.57 10.41
C LEU A 228 -4.96 -4.54 9.93
N HIS A 229 -4.56 -3.28 9.90
CA HIS A 229 -5.31 -2.19 9.29
C HIS A 229 -4.78 -1.96 7.88
N LEU A 230 -5.64 -2.07 6.89
CA LEU A 230 -5.31 -1.97 5.48
C LEU A 230 -5.98 -0.75 4.87
N ASP A 231 -5.25 -0.06 4.01
CA ASP A 231 -5.74 1.02 3.15
C ASP A 231 -5.68 0.53 1.70
N THR A 232 -6.71 -0.21 1.27
CA THR A 232 -6.70 -0.90 -0.01
C THR A 232 -8.01 -0.71 -0.74
N VAL A 233 -7.93 -0.36 -2.02
CA VAL A 233 -9.08 -0.36 -2.93
C VAL A 233 -9.34 -1.79 -3.37
N PHE A 234 -10.57 -2.24 -3.21
CA PHE A 234 -11.01 -3.57 -3.58
C PHE A 234 -11.84 -3.53 -4.87
N VAL A 235 -11.47 -4.35 -5.84
CA VAL A 235 -12.24 -4.56 -7.08
C VAL A 235 -12.36 -6.06 -7.34
N ALA A 236 -13.54 -6.51 -7.75
CA ALA A 236 -13.74 -7.90 -8.11
C ALA A 236 -14.57 -8.01 -9.39
N SER A 237 -14.30 -9.01 -10.17
CA SER A 237 -15.15 -9.40 -11.31
C SER A 237 -15.87 -10.70 -11.03
N SER A 238 -17.03 -10.88 -11.65
CA SER A 238 -17.76 -12.15 -11.68
C SER A 238 -18.73 -12.17 -12.87
N ASN A 239 -19.06 -13.35 -13.34
CA ASN A 239 -20.12 -13.49 -14.33
C ASN A 239 -21.52 -13.54 -13.70
N GLU A 240 -22.56 -13.26 -14.50
CA GLU A 240 -23.93 -13.21 -14.01
C GLU A 240 -24.43 -14.57 -13.47
N ALA A 241 -23.97 -15.69 -14.01
CA ALA A 241 -24.38 -17.02 -13.55
C ALA A 241 -23.93 -17.26 -12.10
N HIS A 242 -22.67 -16.98 -11.79
CA HIS A 242 -22.15 -17.11 -10.43
C HIS A 242 -22.77 -16.07 -9.47
N LEU A 243 -23.02 -14.85 -9.94
CA LEU A 243 -23.69 -13.85 -9.13
C LEU A 243 -25.13 -14.26 -8.79
N ASN A 244 -25.88 -14.83 -9.74
CA ASN A 244 -27.24 -15.31 -9.48
C ASN A 244 -27.25 -16.49 -8.51
N ALA A 245 -26.31 -17.42 -8.64
CA ALA A 245 -26.16 -18.50 -7.67
C ALA A 245 -25.81 -17.96 -6.27
N PHE A 246 -24.95 -16.95 -6.20
CA PHE A 246 -24.57 -16.33 -4.92
C PHE A 246 -25.72 -15.56 -4.26
N LYS A 247 -26.66 -14.99 -5.02
CA LYS A 247 -27.86 -14.32 -4.47
C LYS A 247 -28.76 -15.25 -3.65
N GLU A 248 -28.71 -16.54 -3.93
CA GLU A 248 -29.47 -17.56 -3.17
C GLU A 248 -28.77 -17.95 -1.84
N TYR A 249 -27.56 -17.48 -1.61
CA TYR A 249 -26.81 -17.78 -0.40
C TYR A 249 -27.31 -16.94 0.78
N PRO A 250 -27.41 -17.50 1.99
CA PRO A 250 -27.86 -16.79 3.19
C PRO A 250 -27.00 -15.55 3.55
N ASP A 251 -25.72 -15.60 3.24
CA ASP A 251 -24.76 -14.51 3.52
C ASP A 251 -24.82 -13.36 2.50
N PHE A 252 -25.52 -13.53 1.37
CA PHE A 252 -25.57 -12.52 0.30
C PHE A 252 -25.99 -11.11 0.78
N PRO A 253 -27.01 -10.93 1.64
CA PRO A 253 -27.38 -9.60 2.13
C PRO A 253 -26.24 -8.87 2.83
N SER A 254 -25.39 -9.61 3.56
CA SER A 254 -24.22 -9.06 4.25
C SER A 254 -23.17 -8.54 3.28
N PHE A 255 -22.93 -9.27 2.19
CA PHE A 255 -22.02 -8.83 1.12
C PHE A 255 -22.59 -7.65 0.33
N LYS A 256 -23.86 -7.73 -0.05
CA LYS A 256 -24.56 -6.68 -0.82
C LYS A 256 -24.51 -5.33 -0.12
N GLY A 257 -24.61 -5.30 1.20
CA GLY A 257 -24.57 -4.07 2.00
C GLY A 257 -23.20 -3.39 2.02
N ARG A 258 -22.12 -4.11 1.61
CA ARG A 258 -20.72 -3.65 1.69
C ARG A 258 -20.04 -3.49 0.34
N MET A 259 -20.68 -3.96 -0.74
CA MET A 259 -20.10 -3.94 -2.09
C MET A 259 -21.05 -3.24 -3.06
N ALA A 260 -20.49 -2.37 -3.91
CA ALA A 260 -21.21 -1.80 -5.02
C ALA A 260 -21.21 -2.80 -6.21
N LEU A 261 -22.39 -3.27 -6.60
CA LEU A 261 -22.55 -4.17 -7.72
C LEU A 261 -22.78 -3.33 -9.00
N ILE A 262 -21.85 -3.39 -9.92
CA ILE A 262 -21.89 -2.64 -11.18
C ILE A 262 -21.96 -3.64 -12.32
N LYS A 263 -23.07 -3.57 -13.08
CA LYS A 263 -23.21 -4.38 -14.30
C LYS A 263 -22.43 -3.73 -15.43
N MET A 264 -21.46 -4.45 -15.97
CA MET A 264 -20.72 -4.05 -17.17
C MET A 264 -21.37 -4.70 -18.40
N PRO A 265 -22.05 -3.92 -19.26
CA PRO A 265 -22.60 -4.45 -20.49
C PRO A 265 -21.48 -4.74 -21.50
N TYR A 266 -21.75 -5.63 -22.44
CA TYR A 266 -20.91 -5.77 -23.63
C TYR A 266 -20.93 -4.48 -24.43
N ILE A 267 -19.80 -4.13 -25.03
CA ILE A 267 -19.69 -3.03 -25.98
C ILE A 267 -20.49 -3.43 -27.23
N ARG A 268 -21.43 -2.56 -27.65
CA ARG A 268 -22.27 -2.77 -28.83
C ARG A 268 -22.09 -1.69 -29.90
N ASP A 269 -21.04 -0.89 -29.73
CA ASP A 269 -20.68 0.18 -30.66
C ASP A 269 -19.36 -0.17 -31.33
N ALA A 270 -19.40 -0.37 -32.64
CA ALA A 270 -18.23 -0.73 -33.43
C ALA A 270 -17.14 0.37 -33.41
N ASN A 271 -17.51 1.64 -33.24
CA ASN A 271 -16.52 2.72 -33.14
C ASN A 271 -15.77 2.65 -31.81
N LEU A 272 -16.46 2.40 -30.70
CA LEU A 272 -15.81 2.22 -29.39
C LEU A 272 -14.87 1.00 -29.38
N GLU A 273 -15.29 -0.09 -30.00
CA GLU A 273 -14.42 -1.26 -30.18
C GLU A 273 -13.19 -0.92 -31.04
N ALA A 274 -13.37 -0.15 -32.11
CA ALA A 274 -12.29 0.28 -32.99
C ALA A 274 -11.27 1.16 -32.22
N GLU A 275 -11.74 2.10 -31.39
CA GLU A 275 -10.88 2.93 -30.52
C GLU A 275 -10.04 2.07 -29.57
N ILE A 276 -10.63 1.04 -28.96
CA ILE A 276 -9.89 0.11 -28.07
C ILE A 276 -8.80 -0.62 -28.86
N TYR A 277 -9.08 -1.08 -30.07
CA TYR A 277 -8.07 -1.74 -30.89
C TYR A 277 -6.96 -0.78 -31.34
N GLU A 278 -7.29 0.45 -31.67
CA GLU A 278 -6.30 1.49 -31.99
C GLU A 278 -5.37 1.76 -30.81
N ASP A 279 -5.91 1.94 -29.60
CA ASP A 279 -5.13 2.13 -28.38
C ASP A 279 -4.22 0.92 -28.11
N GLN A 280 -4.72 -0.30 -28.25
CA GLN A 280 -3.91 -1.50 -28.07
C GLN A 280 -2.78 -1.63 -29.09
N LEU A 281 -3.03 -1.28 -30.36
CA LEU A 281 -2.02 -1.31 -31.40
C LEU A 281 -0.93 -0.26 -31.16
N GLN A 282 -1.29 0.95 -30.71
CA GLN A 282 -0.35 2.00 -30.33
C GLN A 282 0.53 1.58 -29.14
N LEU A 283 -0.07 0.97 -28.12
CA LEU A 283 0.66 0.48 -26.94
C LEU A 283 1.66 -0.63 -27.27
N GLN A 284 1.39 -1.44 -28.29
CA GLN A 284 2.29 -2.51 -28.73
C GLN A 284 3.46 -2.00 -29.58
N GLY A 285 3.47 -0.73 -29.97
CA GLY A 285 4.58 -0.13 -30.72
C GLY A 285 4.85 -0.82 -32.05
N LEU A 286 3.79 -1.24 -32.76
CA LEU A 286 3.91 -1.93 -34.04
C LEU A 286 4.58 -1.01 -35.06
N SER A 287 5.67 -1.49 -35.67
CA SER A 287 6.39 -0.78 -36.72
C SER A 287 5.70 -0.80 -38.09
N LYS A 288 4.58 -1.52 -38.20
CA LYS A 288 3.81 -1.67 -39.44
C LYS A 288 2.61 -0.74 -39.43
N GLU A 289 2.36 -0.08 -40.56
CA GLU A 289 1.15 0.69 -40.77
C GLU A 289 -0.07 -0.22 -40.79
N VAL A 290 -1.08 0.15 -40.02
CA VAL A 290 -2.39 -0.52 -40.01
C VAL A 290 -3.17 0.02 -41.19
N VAL A 291 -3.73 -0.88 -42.02
CA VAL A 291 -4.55 -0.48 -43.18
C VAL A 291 -5.74 0.35 -42.70
N PRO A 292 -6.08 1.45 -43.39
CA PRO A 292 -7.26 2.26 -43.04
C PRO A 292 -8.52 1.41 -42.87
N HIS A 293 -9.30 1.75 -41.87
CA HIS A 293 -10.54 1.07 -41.45
C HIS A 293 -10.40 -0.37 -40.92
N SER A 294 -9.21 -0.94 -40.78
CA SER A 294 -9.05 -2.30 -40.25
C SER A 294 -9.60 -2.44 -38.84
N THR A 295 -9.34 -1.47 -37.97
CA THR A 295 -9.86 -1.44 -36.59
C THR A 295 -11.38 -1.34 -36.55
N TYR A 296 -11.96 -0.53 -37.41
CA TYR A 296 -13.42 -0.43 -37.53
C TYR A 296 -14.06 -1.74 -38.01
N VAL A 297 -13.47 -2.41 -39.02
CA VAL A 297 -13.98 -3.70 -39.52
C VAL A 297 -13.89 -4.78 -38.44
N LEU A 298 -12.80 -4.80 -37.66
CA LEU A 298 -12.67 -5.68 -36.51
C LEU A 298 -13.70 -5.35 -35.43
N GLY A 299 -13.89 -4.07 -35.12
CA GLY A 299 -14.92 -3.63 -34.19
C GLY A 299 -16.32 -4.00 -34.63
N LEU A 300 -16.66 -3.84 -35.91
CA LEU A 300 -17.92 -4.26 -36.46
C LEU A 300 -18.13 -5.77 -36.33
N TRP A 301 -17.10 -6.56 -36.60
CA TRP A 301 -17.16 -8.01 -36.44
C TRP A 301 -17.36 -8.44 -34.99
N ALA A 302 -16.73 -7.74 -34.04
CA ALA A 302 -16.82 -8.06 -32.60
C ALA A 302 -18.20 -7.75 -32.02
N VAL A 303 -18.95 -6.79 -32.63
CA VAL A 303 -20.25 -6.33 -32.16
C VAL A 303 -21.41 -7.11 -32.79
N LEU A 304 -21.23 -7.73 -33.96
CA LEU A 304 -22.22 -8.56 -34.65
C LEU A 304 -22.37 -9.94 -33.99
#